data_bf1cd8c0b4031e43833538a8570b8ba5
#
_entry.id   bf1cd8c0b4031e43833538a8570b8ba5
#
_cell.length_a   1.000
_cell.length_b   1.000
_cell.length_c   1.000
_cell.angle_alpha   90.00
_cell.angle_beta   90.00
_cell.angle_gamma   90.00
#
_symmetry.space_group_name_H-M   'P 1'
#
loop_
_entity.id
_entity.type
_entity.pdbx_description
1 polymer ?
#
loop_
_entity_poly.entity_id
_entity_poly.type
_entity_poly.pdbx_seq_one_letter_code
_entity_poly.pdbx_strand_id
1 'polypeptide(L)'
;MADTSLVVLGVDPGSQRTGWGIIAEQSGVLRLVDCGIIRTTSGGEKEFSRRLAVIYRQLADVVGRYRPQEAAIEQVFTARNAASALKLGQARGVAVAACAAHGVPVSDYEPTL
;
A
#
# COMPACT_ATOMS: atom_id res chain seq x y z
N MET A 1 26.57 3.03 -19.16
CA MET A 1 26.37 2.93 -17.74
C MET A 1 24.91 2.77 -17.42
N ALA A 2 24.59 1.78 -16.62
CA ALA A 2 23.20 1.53 -16.27
C ALA A 2 22.63 2.63 -15.40
N ASP A 3 21.42 3.05 -15.71
CA ASP A 3 20.67 3.95 -14.85
C ASP A 3 20.22 3.17 -13.61
N THR A 4 20.61 3.65 -12.44
CA THR A 4 20.30 2.98 -11.18
C THR A 4 19.09 3.58 -10.49
N SER A 5 18.08 3.94 -11.27
CA SER A 5 16.85 4.44 -10.67
C SER A 5 16.12 3.31 -9.92
N LEU A 6 15.55 3.66 -8.79
CA LEU A 6 14.78 2.76 -7.96
C LEU A 6 13.36 3.33 -7.83
N VAL A 7 12.36 2.49 -8.07
CA VAL A 7 10.96 2.88 -7.94
C VAL A 7 10.37 2.09 -6.77
N VAL A 8 9.84 2.81 -5.79
CA VAL A 8 9.31 2.22 -4.56
C VAL A 8 7.84 2.62 -4.40
N LEU A 9 7.02 1.64 -4.06
CA LEU A 9 5.63 1.87 -3.66
C LEU A 9 5.56 1.93 -2.14
N GLY A 10 5.05 3.03 -1.60
CA GLY A 10 4.72 3.13 -0.18
C GLY A 10 3.24 2.96 0.02
N VAL A 11 2.84 2.21 1.03
CA VAL A 11 1.43 1.99 1.34
C VAL A 11 1.16 2.26 2.81
N ASP A 12 0.15 3.07 3.07
CA ASP A 12 -0.40 3.32 4.40
C ASP A 12 -1.76 2.64 4.46
N PRO A 13 -1.82 1.40 4.98
CA PRO A 13 -3.07 0.62 4.91
C PRO A 13 -4.11 1.10 5.90
N GLY A 14 -5.36 1.06 5.50
CA GLY A 14 -6.49 1.34 6.34
C GLY A 14 -7.73 0.65 5.81
N SER A 15 -8.67 0.32 6.69
CA SER A 15 -9.87 -0.39 6.29
C SER A 15 -10.88 0.46 5.55
N GLN A 16 -10.83 1.77 5.73
CA GLN A 16 -11.71 2.72 5.06
C GLN A 16 -10.98 3.52 4.00
N ARG A 17 -9.70 3.78 4.22
CA ARG A 17 -8.84 4.50 3.28
C ARG A 17 -7.45 3.89 3.32
N THR A 18 -6.92 3.59 2.16
CA THR A 18 -5.54 3.13 2.01
C THR A 18 -4.81 4.13 1.14
N GLY A 19 -3.79 4.76 1.69
CA GLY A 19 -2.95 5.70 0.96
C GLY A 19 -1.81 4.98 0.27
N TRP A 20 -1.42 5.47 -0.90
CA TRP A 20 -0.26 4.93 -1.60
C TRP A 20 0.52 6.05 -2.27
N GLY A 21 1.80 5.82 -2.46
CA GLY A 21 2.67 6.74 -3.17
C GLY A 21 3.75 6.00 -3.93
N ILE A 22 4.09 6.53 -5.09
CA ILE A 22 5.19 6.02 -5.91
C ILE A 22 6.32 7.02 -5.84
N ILE A 23 7.47 6.57 -5.38
CA ILE A 23 8.67 7.39 -5.23
C ILE A 23 9.76 6.81 -6.11
N ALA A 24 10.39 7.67 -6.89
CA ALA A 24 11.56 7.29 -7.69
C ALA A 24 12.80 7.92 -7.07
N GLU A 25 13.86 7.13 -6.97
CA GLU A 25 15.17 7.61 -6.57
C GLU A 25 16.11 7.47 -7.74
N GLN A 26 16.82 8.53 -8.04
CA GLN A 26 17.83 8.53 -9.08
C GLN A 26 18.98 9.41 -8.63
N SER A 27 20.19 8.83 -8.55
CA SER A 27 21.41 9.55 -8.16
C SER A 27 21.26 10.27 -6.81
N GLY A 28 20.58 9.62 -5.86
CA GLY A 28 20.36 10.17 -4.52
C GLY A 28 19.24 11.18 -4.40
N VAL A 29 18.56 11.50 -5.51
CA VAL A 29 17.44 12.43 -5.50
C VAL A 29 16.14 11.66 -5.48
N LEU A 30 15.28 11.96 -4.51
CA LEU A 30 13.96 11.36 -4.38
C LEU A 30 12.92 12.26 -5.03
N ARG A 31 12.00 11.64 -5.75
CA ARG A 31 10.92 12.36 -6.43
C ARG A 31 9.62 11.60 -6.26
N LEU A 32 8.57 12.30 -5.86
CA LEU A 32 7.23 11.73 -5.85
C LEU A 32 6.72 11.68 -7.29
N VAL A 33 6.45 10.48 -7.76
CA VAL A 33 5.93 10.26 -9.12
C VAL A 33 4.43 10.39 -9.15
N ASP A 34 3.75 9.77 -8.18
CA ASP A 34 2.30 9.78 -8.10
C ASP A 34 1.87 9.35 -6.71
N CYS A 35 0.64 9.64 -6.35
CA CYS A 35 0.05 9.17 -5.10
C CYS A 35 -1.46 9.14 -5.23
N GLY A 36 -2.10 8.45 -4.31
CA GLY A 36 -3.54 8.37 -4.30
C GLY A 36 -4.08 7.79 -3.02
N ILE A 37 -5.39 7.80 -2.92
CA ILE A 37 -6.12 7.22 -1.80
C ILE A 37 -7.17 6.26 -2.36
N ILE A 38 -7.15 5.04 -1.85
CA ILE A 38 -8.17 4.04 -2.14
C ILE A 38 -9.24 4.17 -1.07
N ARG A 39 -10.42 4.59 -1.47
CA ARG A 39 -11.56 4.73 -0.57
C ARG A 39 -12.46 3.53 -0.74
N THR A 40 -12.65 2.77 0.33
CA THR A 40 -13.41 1.52 0.28
C THR A 40 -14.87 1.70 0.64
N THR A 41 -15.21 2.83 1.27
CA THR A 41 -16.58 3.11 1.70
C THR A 41 -17.36 3.98 0.72
N SER A 42 -16.70 4.47 -0.33
CA SER A 42 -17.37 5.25 -1.38
C SER A 42 -18.40 4.38 -2.08
N GLY A 43 -19.58 4.93 -2.31
CA GLY A 43 -20.66 4.18 -2.94
C GLY A 43 -21.44 3.28 -2.00
N GLY A 44 -21.20 3.38 -0.69
CA GLY A 44 -21.97 2.67 0.32
C GLY A 44 -21.60 1.22 0.49
N GLU A 45 -20.40 0.81 0.11
CA GLU A 45 -19.97 -0.57 0.30
C GLU A 45 -19.85 -0.88 1.78
N LYS A 46 -20.69 -1.78 2.27
CA LYS A 46 -20.77 -2.13 3.69
C LYS A 46 -20.10 -3.45 4.02
N GLU A 47 -20.05 -4.38 3.07
CA GLU A 47 -19.42 -5.66 3.30
C GLU A 47 -17.90 -5.51 3.37
N PHE A 48 -17.35 -5.90 4.50
CA PHE A 48 -15.91 -5.73 4.73
C PHE A 48 -15.07 -6.52 3.74
N SER A 49 -15.49 -7.74 3.40
CA SER A 49 -14.76 -8.54 2.41
C SER A 49 -14.68 -7.85 1.05
N ARG A 50 -15.74 -7.16 0.65
CA ARG A 50 -15.73 -6.41 -0.62
C ARG A 50 -14.83 -5.19 -0.54
N ARG A 51 -14.76 -4.55 0.64
CA ARG A 51 -13.81 -3.46 0.84
C ARG A 51 -12.37 -3.95 0.70
N LEU A 52 -12.07 -5.12 1.24
CA LEU A 52 -10.75 -5.73 1.08
C LEU A 52 -10.45 -6.01 -0.40
N ALA A 53 -11.45 -6.49 -1.15
CA ALA A 53 -11.28 -6.73 -2.57
C ALA A 53 -10.98 -5.44 -3.36
N VAL A 54 -11.57 -4.32 -2.95
CA VAL A 54 -11.29 -3.01 -3.57
C VAL A 54 -9.82 -2.63 -3.36
N ILE A 55 -9.33 -2.82 -2.13
CA ILE A 55 -7.91 -2.53 -1.84
C ILE A 55 -7.02 -3.39 -2.74
N TYR A 56 -7.29 -4.69 -2.80
CA TYR A 56 -6.48 -5.60 -3.61
C TYR A 56 -6.44 -5.18 -5.08
N ARG A 57 -7.60 -4.97 -5.68
CA ARG A 57 -7.68 -4.63 -7.10
C ARG A 57 -7.00 -3.32 -7.42
N GLN A 58 -7.21 -2.30 -6.61
CA GLN A 58 -6.63 -0.99 -6.89
C GLN A 58 -5.13 -0.96 -6.68
N LEU A 59 -4.62 -1.65 -5.67
CA LEU A 59 -3.17 -1.77 -5.50
C LEU A 59 -2.55 -2.59 -6.63
N ALA A 60 -3.21 -3.65 -7.07
CA ALA A 60 -2.74 -4.42 -8.22
C ALA A 60 -2.64 -3.54 -9.46
N ASP A 61 -3.60 -2.64 -9.67
CA ASP A 61 -3.55 -1.69 -10.79
C ASP A 61 -2.37 -0.73 -10.66
N VAL A 62 -2.11 -0.23 -9.46
CA VAL A 62 -0.96 0.65 -9.20
C VAL A 62 0.35 -0.07 -9.49
N VAL A 63 0.49 -1.29 -9.00
CA VAL A 63 1.68 -2.11 -9.24
C VAL A 63 1.87 -2.36 -10.74
N GLY A 64 0.79 -2.69 -11.44
CA GLY A 64 0.86 -2.93 -12.89
C GLY A 64 1.22 -1.69 -13.68
N ARG A 65 0.79 -0.52 -13.23
CA ARG A 65 1.04 0.75 -13.92
C ARG A 65 2.47 1.25 -13.71
N TYR A 66 2.95 1.23 -12.48
CA TYR A 66 4.23 1.85 -12.13
C TYR A 66 5.38 0.86 -12.01
N ARG A 67 5.08 -0.43 -11.89
CA ARG A 67 6.08 -1.50 -11.80
C ARG A 67 7.17 -1.21 -10.78
N PRO A 68 6.79 -0.98 -9.51
CA PRO A 68 7.78 -0.71 -8.49
C PRO A 68 8.67 -1.93 -8.26
N GLN A 69 9.91 -1.69 -7.88
CA GLN A 69 10.87 -2.74 -7.60
C GLN A 69 10.76 -3.22 -6.17
N GLU A 70 10.23 -2.38 -5.30
CA GLU A 70 10.03 -2.67 -3.89
C GLU A 70 8.74 -2.00 -3.41
N ALA A 71 8.16 -2.54 -2.35
CA ALA A 71 7.06 -1.90 -1.65
C ALA A 71 7.40 -1.83 -0.16
N ALA A 72 7.10 -0.69 0.45
CA ALA A 72 7.19 -0.49 1.89
C ALA A 72 5.78 -0.28 2.41
N ILE A 73 5.36 -1.14 3.34
CA ILE A 73 4.01 -1.07 3.89
C ILE A 73 4.12 -0.77 5.37
N GLU A 74 3.46 0.33 5.77
CA GLU A 74 3.49 0.76 7.15
C GLU A 74 2.90 -0.30 8.06
N GLN A 75 3.58 -0.56 9.17
CA GLN A 75 3.13 -1.47 10.20
C GLN A 75 2.64 -0.63 11.37
N VAL A 76 1.33 -0.66 11.60
CA VAL A 76 0.71 0.15 12.64
C VAL A 76 0.24 -0.77 13.76
N PHE A 77 0.67 -0.47 14.99
CA PHE A 77 0.33 -1.28 16.15
C PHE A 77 -0.77 -0.67 17.01
N THR A 78 -1.08 0.61 16.80
CA THR A 78 -2.08 1.27 17.63
C THR A 78 -3.44 1.22 16.96
N ALA A 79 -4.41 0.69 17.68
CA ALA A 79 -5.79 0.69 17.25
C ALA A 79 -6.66 0.98 18.46
N ARG A 80 -7.87 1.47 18.18
CA ARG A 80 -8.80 1.89 19.22
C ARG A 80 -9.24 0.72 20.09
N ASN A 81 -9.41 -0.45 19.49
CA ASN A 81 -9.85 -1.67 20.18
C ASN A 81 -9.50 -2.89 19.32
N ALA A 82 -9.81 -4.08 19.83
CA ALA A 82 -9.46 -5.33 19.16
C ALA A 82 -10.12 -5.47 17.80
N ALA A 83 -11.37 -5.02 17.65
CA ALA A 83 -12.09 -5.10 16.37
C ALA A 83 -11.43 -4.22 15.32
N SER A 84 -11.04 -3.00 15.69
CA SER A 84 -10.33 -2.10 14.78
C SER A 84 -8.95 -2.62 14.42
N ALA A 85 -8.25 -3.22 15.38
CA ALA A 85 -6.95 -3.82 15.13
C ALA A 85 -7.05 -4.98 14.12
N LEU A 86 -8.08 -5.81 14.26
CA LEU A 86 -8.30 -6.91 13.33
C LEU A 86 -8.57 -6.41 11.91
N LYS A 87 -9.44 -5.42 11.76
CA LYS A 87 -9.74 -4.84 10.44
C LYS A 87 -8.51 -4.22 9.81
N LEU A 88 -7.71 -3.52 10.60
CA LEU A 88 -6.47 -2.92 10.09
C LEU A 88 -5.48 -3.99 9.65
N GLY A 89 -5.34 -5.06 10.44
CA GLY A 89 -4.47 -6.19 10.09
C GLY A 89 -4.91 -6.87 8.80
N GLN A 90 -6.21 -7.04 8.60
CA GLN A 90 -6.74 -7.61 7.38
C GLN A 90 -6.50 -6.72 6.16
N ALA A 91 -6.71 -5.42 6.30
CA ALA A 91 -6.42 -4.46 5.23
C ALA A 91 -4.94 -4.47 4.87
N ARG A 92 -4.07 -4.51 5.88
CA ARG A 92 -2.62 -4.58 5.67
C ARG A 92 -2.23 -5.89 4.96
N GLY A 93 -2.79 -7.02 5.39
CA GLY A 93 -2.52 -8.31 4.77
C GLY A 93 -2.90 -8.34 3.30
N VAL A 94 -4.02 -7.72 2.95
CA VAL A 94 -4.46 -7.61 1.55
C VAL A 94 -3.48 -6.77 0.74
N ALA A 95 -2.98 -5.66 1.32
CA ALA A 95 -1.99 -4.82 0.64
C ALA A 95 -0.69 -5.59 0.39
N VAL A 96 -0.24 -6.35 1.38
CA VAL A 96 0.94 -7.21 1.23
C VAL A 96 0.71 -8.24 0.13
N ALA A 97 -0.45 -8.89 0.13
CA ALA A 97 -0.77 -9.91 -0.85
C ALA A 97 -0.83 -9.34 -2.26
N ALA A 98 -1.39 -8.15 -2.44
CA ALA A 98 -1.46 -7.51 -3.75
C ALA A 98 -0.07 -7.25 -4.33
N CYS A 99 0.86 -6.79 -3.50
CA CYS A 99 2.25 -6.56 -3.93
C CYS A 99 2.96 -7.89 -4.21
N ALA A 100 2.92 -8.81 -3.26
CA ALA A 100 3.64 -10.07 -3.36
C ALA A 100 3.13 -10.93 -4.52
N ALA A 101 1.83 -10.97 -4.76
CA ALA A 101 1.23 -11.74 -5.84
C ALA A 101 1.69 -11.24 -7.22
N HIS A 102 2.12 -9.98 -7.31
CA HIS A 102 2.59 -9.39 -8.54
C HIS A 102 4.13 -9.27 -8.58
N GLY A 103 4.80 -10.01 -7.71
CA GLY A 103 6.25 -10.12 -7.74
C GLY A 103 7.01 -8.96 -7.12
N VAL A 104 6.34 -8.11 -6.34
CA VAL A 104 6.98 -6.97 -5.70
C VAL A 104 7.38 -7.35 -4.27
N PRO A 105 8.68 -7.36 -3.94
CA PRO A 105 9.13 -7.62 -2.56
C PRO A 105 8.57 -6.56 -1.61
N VAL A 106 8.16 -7.00 -0.43
CA VAL A 106 7.54 -6.13 0.57
C VAL A 106 8.42 -6.05 1.80
N SER A 107 8.71 -4.84 2.24
CA SER A 107 9.38 -4.58 3.51
C SER A 107 8.39 -3.97 4.49
N ASP A 108 8.50 -4.37 5.74
CA ASP A 108 7.73 -3.74 6.81
C ASP A 108 8.36 -2.41 7.16
N TYR A 109 7.51 -1.42 7.35
CA TYR A 109 7.95 -0.10 7.75
C TYR A 109 7.27 0.26 9.06
N GLU A 110 8.09 0.54 10.08
CA GLU A 110 7.60 0.99 11.38
C GLU A 110 7.86 2.47 11.51
N PRO A 111 6.81 3.26 11.80
CA PRO A 111 7.04 4.68 12.08
C PRO A 111 7.95 4.82 13.30
N THR A 112 9.01 5.60 13.18
CA THR A 112 9.87 5.95 14.30
C THR A 112 9.53 7.35 14.76
N LEU A 113 9.43 7.50 16.05
CA LEU A 113 9.10 8.77 16.67
C LEU A 113 10.36 9.62 16.91
#